data_b55daee129287313351fd680a1a16cce
#
_entry.id   b55daee129287313351fd680a1a16cce
#
_cell.length_a   1.000
_cell.length_b   1.000
_cell.length_c   1.000
_cell.angle_alpha   90.00
_cell.angle_beta   90.00
_cell.angle_gamma   90.00
#
_symmetry.space_group_name_H-M   'P 1'
#
loop_
_entity.id
_entity.type
_entity.pdbx_description
1 polymer ?
#
loop_
_entity_poly.entity_id
_entity_poly.type
_entity_poly.pdbx_seq_one_letter_code
_entity_poly.pdbx_strand_id
1 'polypeptide(L)'
;DTVRLFSMFAAPPEQSLEWNEAGVEGMSRFLRRLWVQVQKHAAAGSVPAVAPDLASLTAEQKALRRKTHETIDKVAGDYGRRHSFNTAIAAVMELSNALGKFEDASSNGHAVRQEALETAVLLLNPITPHSSHALWQLLGHAETLLEDQLFPQVDSSALVRDQLTLA
;
A
#
# COMPACT_ATOMS: atom_id res chain seq x y z
N ASP A 1 -6.01 -5.66 15.21
CA ASP A 1 -5.41 -4.74 14.22
C ASP A 1 -6.15 -3.41 14.11
N THR A 2 -7.48 -3.39 14.12
CA THR A 2 -8.26 -2.14 14.00
C THR A 2 -7.93 -1.14 15.12
N VAL A 3 -7.89 -1.58 16.37
CA VAL A 3 -7.54 -0.73 17.52
C VAL A 3 -6.08 -0.25 17.43
N ARG A 4 -5.16 -1.13 17.05
CA ARG A 4 -3.75 -0.76 16.83
C ARG A 4 -3.62 0.32 15.76
N LEU A 5 -4.33 0.15 14.65
CA LEU A 5 -4.33 1.13 13.55
C LEU A 5 -4.92 2.47 14.00
N PHE A 6 -6.04 2.44 14.74
CA PHE A 6 -6.63 3.64 15.32
C PHE A 6 -5.68 4.36 16.26
N SER A 7 -5.02 3.62 17.17
CA SER A 7 -4.09 4.22 18.15
C SER A 7 -2.91 4.91 17.48
N MET A 8 -2.43 4.38 16.37
CA MET A 8 -1.31 4.97 15.62
C MET A 8 -1.74 6.10 14.67
N PHE A 9 -3.01 6.13 14.29
CA PHE A 9 -3.52 7.12 13.33
C PHE A 9 -4.14 8.35 14.02
N ALA A 10 -4.79 8.18 15.17
CA ALA A 10 -5.64 9.21 15.76
C ALA A 10 -4.87 10.41 16.30
N ALA A 11 -3.63 10.23 16.75
CA ALA A 11 -2.81 11.31 17.26
C ALA A 11 -1.31 11.03 17.06
N PRO A 12 -0.48 12.08 16.90
CA PRO A 12 0.98 11.95 17.00
C PRO A 12 1.38 11.40 18.37
N PRO A 13 2.57 10.74 18.50
CA PRO A 13 3.00 10.13 19.76
C PRO A 13 3.09 11.08 20.95
N GLU A 14 3.30 12.36 20.70
CA GLU A 14 3.43 13.42 21.74
C GLU A 14 2.09 13.94 22.24
N GLN A 15 0.98 13.55 21.62
CA GLN A 15 -0.36 14.02 21.95
C GLN A 15 -1.18 12.94 22.65
N SER A 16 -2.08 13.38 23.52
CA SER A 16 -3.03 12.46 24.15
C SER A 16 -4.02 11.90 23.13
N LEU A 17 -4.29 10.60 23.23
CA LEU A 17 -5.27 9.91 22.44
C LEU A 17 -6.64 9.93 23.14
N GLU A 18 -7.63 10.49 22.51
CA GLU A 18 -9.02 10.34 22.93
C GLU A 18 -9.69 9.21 22.17
N TRP A 19 -10.37 8.33 22.90
CA TRP A 19 -11.13 7.26 22.28
C TRP A 19 -12.31 7.83 21.48
N ASN A 20 -12.41 7.39 20.21
CA ASN A 20 -13.45 7.83 19.29
C ASN A 20 -13.96 6.61 18.50
N GLU A 21 -15.18 6.19 18.77
CA GLU A 21 -15.78 5.02 18.12
C GLU A 21 -15.89 5.19 16.61
N ALA A 22 -16.23 6.36 16.11
CA ALA A 22 -16.30 6.65 14.68
C ALA A 22 -14.92 6.52 13.99
N GLY A 23 -13.85 6.92 14.69
CA GLY A 23 -12.49 6.75 14.22
C GLY A 23 -12.08 5.27 14.15
N VAL A 24 -12.41 4.49 15.16
CA VAL A 24 -12.17 3.03 15.18
C VAL A 24 -12.93 2.35 14.04
N GLU A 25 -14.18 2.71 13.83
CA GLU A 25 -15.01 2.20 12.74
C GLU A 25 -14.42 2.60 11.36
N GLY A 26 -13.89 3.81 11.23
CA GLY A 26 -13.20 4.28 10.05
C GLY A 26 -11.97 3.41 9.70
N MET A 27 -11.19 3.01 10.69
CA MET A 27 -10.05 2.09 10.51
C MET A 27 -10.50 0.69 10.12
N SER A 28 -11.58 0.20 10.72
CA SER A 28 -12.17 -1.09 10.34
C SER A 28 -12.62 -1.08 8.87
N ARG A 29 -13.28 -0.01 8.44
CA ARG A 29 -13.69 0.15 7.03
C ARG A 29 -12.50 0.19 6.08
N PHE A 30 -11.42 0.86 6.46
CA PHE A 30 -10.20 0.89 5.65
C PHE A 30 -9.59 -0.51 5.47
N LEU A 31 -9.39 -1.26 6.56
CA LEU A 31 -8.86 -2.61 6.49
C LEU A 31 -9.76 -3.54 5.66
N ARG A 32 -11.08 -3.40 5.78
CA ARG A 32 -12.04 -4.16 4.98
C ARG A 32 -11.94 -3.81 3.49
N ARG A 33 -11.78 -2.52 3.14
CA ARG A 33 -11.58 -2.13 1.74
C ARG A 33 -10.30 -2.73 1.16
N LEU A 34 -9.21 -2.66 1.90
CA LEU A 34 -7.94 -3.26 1.47
C LEU A 34 -8.08 -4.78 1.27
N TRP A 35 -8.78 -5.44 2.19
CA TRP A 35 -9.09 -6.87 2.08
C TRP A 35 -9.83 -7.20 0.79
N VAL A 36 -10.89 -6.46 0.49
CA VAL A 36 -11.67 -6.64 -0.75
C VAL A 36 -10.83 -6.37 -2.00
N GLN A 37 -9.96 -5.37 -1.96
CA GLN A 37 -9.06 -5.09 -3.08
C GLN A 37 -8.11 -6.26 -3.35
N VAL A 38 -7.53 -6.85 -2.31
CA VAL A 38 -6.65 -8.03 -2.44
C VAL A 38 -7.44 -9.24 -2.96
N GLN A 39 -8.63 -9.51 -2.41
CA GLN A 39 -9.46 -10.62 -2.87
C GLN A 39 -9.84 -10.48 -4.36
N LYS A 40 -10.24 -9.30 -4.80
CA LYS A 40 -10.55 -9.03 -6.20
C LYS A 40 -9.34 -9.24 -7.11
N HIS A 41 -8.18 -8.76 -6.66
CA HIS A 41 -6.93 -8.95 -7.40
C HIS A 41 -6.57 -10.44 -7.52
N ALA A 42 -6.62 -11.19 -6.43
CA ALA A 42 -6.32 -12.62 -6.43
C ALA A 42 -7.31 -13.43 -7.29
N ALA A 43 -8.57 -13.01 -7.39
CA ALA A 43 -9.56 -13.64 -8.24
C ALA A 43 -9.42 -13.27 -9.72
N ALA A 44 -8.78 -12.15 -10.05
CA ALA A 44 -8.67 -11.63 -11.40
C ALA A 44 -7.52 -12.24 -12.22
N GLY A 45 -6.56 -12.91 -11.58
CA GLY A 45 -5.40 -13.48 -12.26
C GLY A 45 -4.52 -14.31 -11.35
N SER A 46 -3.39 -14.74 -11.87
CA SER A 46 -2.42 -15.50 -11.09
C SER A 46 -1.75 -14.62 -10.03
N VAL A 47 -1.56 -15.15 -8.84
CA VAL A 47 -0.80 -14.53 -7.75
C VAL A 47 0.28 -15.48 -7.24
N PRO A 48 1.50 -14.97 -6.96
CA PRO A 48 1.89 -13.60 -7.28
C PRO A 48 1.88 -13.36 -8.79
N ALA A 49 1.63 -12.13 -9.19
CA ALA A 49 1.64 -11.74 -10.59
C ALA A 49 3.06 -11.83 -11.17
N VAL A 50 3.15 -12.08 -12.47
CA VAL A 50 4.42 -11.95 -13.21
C VAL A 50 4.87 -10.47 -13.17
N ALA A 51 6.17 -10.24 -13.04
CA ALA A 51 6.72 -8.88 -13.02
C ALA A 51 6.30 -8.08 -14.26
N PRO A 52 6.04 -6.77 -14.13
CA PRO A 52 5.62 -5.93 -15.25
C PRO A 52 6.76 -5.74 -16.25
N ASP A 53 6.41 -5.60 -17.53
CA ASP A 53 7.34 -5.08 -18.53
C ASP A 53 7.43 -3.55 -18.38
N LEU A 54 8.47 -3.08 -17.69
CA LEU A 54 8.65 -1.66 -17.38
C LEU A 54 8.84 -0.79 -18.62
N ALA A 55 9.28 -1.36 -19.74
CA ALA A 55 9.49 -0.62 -20.98
C ALA A 55 8.16 -0.30 -21.72
N SER A 56 7.10 -1.05 -21.44
CA SER A 56 5.82 -0.95 -22.13
C SER A 56 4.66 -0.47 -21.26
N LEU A 57 4.93 0.12 -20.11
CA LEU A 57 3.89 0.64 -19.23
C LEU A 57 3.13 1.80 -19.84
N THR A 58 1.80 1.78 -19.72
CA THR A 58 0.94 2.93 -20.07
C THR A 58 1.13 4.09 -19.08
N ALA A 59 0.62 5.27 -19.43
CA ALA A 59 0.67 6.44 -18.53
C ALA A 59 -0.04 6.18 -17.18
N GLU A 60 -1.16 5.47 -17.18
CA GLU A 60 -1.91 5.12 -15.97
C GLU A 60 -1.16 4.10 -15.11
N GLN A 61 -0.52 3.10 -15.73
CA GLN A 61 0.30 2.12 -15.05
C GLN A 61 1.53 2.77 -14.41
N LYS A 62 2.20 3.67 -15.14
CA LYS A 62 3.31 4.48 -14.61
C LYS A 62 2.87 5.37 -13.44
N ALA A 63 1.67 5.97 -13.52
CA ALA A 63 1.13 6.81 -12.46
C ALA A 63 0.87 6.02 -11.18
N LEU A 64 0.28 4.83 -11.25
CA LEU A 64 0.09 3.96 -10.09
C LEU A 64 1.43 3.52 -9.52
N ARG A 65 2.37 3.09 -10.36
CA ARG A 65 3.69 2.67 -9.91
C ARG A 65 4.46 3.81 -9.25
N ARG A 66 4.39 5.02 -9.79
CA ARG A 66 4.96 6.22 -9.15
C ARG A 66 4.32 6.47 -7.78
N LYS A 67 2.99 6.43 -7.67
CA LYS A 67 2.30 6.58 -6.38
C LYS A 67 2.75 5.52 -5.37
N THR A 68 2.96 4.29 -5.81
CA THR A 68 3.49 3.21 -4.97
C THR A 68 4.86 3.58 -4.39
N HIS A 69 5.79 4.01 -5.24
CA HIS A 69 7.15 4.33 -4.80
C HIS A 69 7.26 5.66 -4.03
N GLU A 70 6.43 6.66 -4.34
CA GLU A 70 6.26 7.87 -3.51
C GLU A 70 5.76 7.50 -2.11
N THR A 71 4.84 6.53 -2.00
CA THR A 71 4.33 6.04 -0.71
C THR A 71 5.42 5.34 0.10
N ILE A 72 6.25 4.51 -0.54
CA ILE A 72 7.40 3.87 0.13
C ILE A 72 8.34 4.94 0.73
N ASP A 73 8.73 5.93 -0.07
CA ASP A 73 9.63 7.00 0.37
C ASP A 73 9.05 7.79 1.55
N LYS A 74 7.79 8.17 1.44
CA LYS A 74 7.07 8.88 2.50
C LYS A 74 7.02 8.07 3.80
N VAL A 75 6.60 6.82 3.74
CA VAL A 75 6.45 5.97 4.92
C VAL A 75 7.80 5.64 5.54
N ALA A 76 8.84 5.39 4.74
CA ALA A 76 10.19 5.19 5.24
C ALA A 76 10.69 6.40 6.06
N GLY A 77 10.45 7.61 5.55
CA GLY A 77 10.77 8.85 6.27
C GLY A 77 9.95 9.05 7.53
N ASP A 78 8.65 8.74 7.48
CA ASP A 78 7.75 8.89 8.61
C ASP A 78 8.05 7.89 9.74
N TYR A 79 8.33 6.62 9.40
CA TYR A 79 8.68 5.60 10.40
C TYR A 79 10.09 5.81 10.98
N GLY A 80 11.07 6.02 10.11
CA GLY A 80 12.48 5.96 10.50
C GLY A 80 13.05 7.24 11.10
N ARG A 81 12.50 8.41 10.74
CA ARG A 81 13.05 9.70 11.14
C ARG A 81 12.06 10.57 11.90
N ARG A 82 10.83 10.67 11.44
CA ARG A 82 9.83 11.58 12.00
C ARG A 82 8.98 10.96 13.11
N HIS A 83 8.90 9.64 13.15
CA HIS A 83 7.99 8.89 14.01
C HIS A 83 6.53 9.35 13.89
N SER A 84 6.15 9.77 12.68
CA SER A 84 4.80 10.28 12.34
C SER A 84 3.95 9.16 11.77
N PHE A 85 3.46 8.27 12.62
CA PHE A 85 2.73 7.08 12.18
C PHE A 85 1.39 7.43 11.53
N ASN A 86 0.73 8.48 11.98
CA ASN A 86 -0.52 8.98 11.41
C ASN A 86 -0.36 9.39 9.93
N THR A 87 0.71 10.09 9.58
CA THR A 87 0.97 10.51 8.20
C THR A 87 1.41 9.33 7.32
N ALA A 88 2.14 8.37 7.88
CA ALA A 88 2.47 7.12 7.19
C ALA A 88 1.21 6.33 6.82
N ILE A 89 0.29 6.15 7.77
CA ILE A 89 -0.99 5.46 7.53
C ILE A 89 -1.82 6.22 6.49
N ALA A 90 -1.88 7.54 6.58
CA ALA A 90 -2.58 8.37 5.58
C ALA A 90 -2.01 8.15 4.17
N ALA A 91 -0.70 8.06 4.02
CA ALA A 91 -0.07 7.78 2.73
C ALA A 91 -0.48 6.40 2.16
N VAL A 92 -0.57 5.37 3.00
CA VAL A 92 -1.05 4.05 2.58
C VAL A 92 -2.54 4.09 2.21
N MET A 93 -3.36 4.86 2.94
CA MET A 93 -4.76 5.07 2.58
C MET A 93 -4.92 5.75 1.21
N GLU A 94 -4.08 6.72 0.90
CA GLU A 94 -4.06 7.36 -0.42
C GLU A 94 -3.67 6.38 -1.53
N LEU A 95 -2.70 5.50 -1.28
CA LEU A 95 -2.35 4.43 -2.22
C LEU A 95 -3.52 3.48 -2.44
N SER A 96 -4.22 3.07 -1.38
CA SER A 96 -5.45 2.26 -1.48
C SER A 96 -6.54 2.96 -2.29
N ASN A 97 -6.69 4.28 -2.13
CA ASN A 97 -7.65 5.04 -2.93
C ASN A 97 -7.26 5.08 -4.42
N ALA A 98 -5.98 5.22 -4.73
CA ALA A 98 -5.50 5.14 -6.12
C ALA A 98 -5.73 3.76 -6.72
N LEU A 99 -5.48 2.69 -5.95
CA LEU A 99 -5.80 1.31 -6.34
C LEU A 99 -7.28 1.10 -6.63
N GLY A 100 -8.16 1.70 -5.84
CA GLY A 100 -9.61 1.62 -6.03
C GLY A 100 -10.12 2.27 -7.31
N LYS A 101 -9.35 3.18 -7.89
CA LYS A 101 -9.66 3.87 -9.16
C LYS A 101 -8.95 3.26 -10.38
N PHE A 102 -8.04 2.34 -10.14
CA PHE A 102 -7.23 1.74 -11.21
C PHE A 102 -7.95 0.52 -11.80
N GLU A 103 -8.49 0.68 -13.01
CA GLU A 103 -9.27 -0.32 -13.74
C GLU A 103 -8.49 -0.80 -14.97
N ASP A 104 -7.49 -1.63 -14.79
CA ASP A 104 -6.68 -2.19 -15.86
C ASP A 104 -6.57 -3.71 -15.69
N ALA A 105 -7.17 -4.45 -16.63
CA ALA A 105 -7.17 -5.91 -16.63
C ALA A 105 -6.02 -6.52 -17.44
N SER A 106 -5.13 -5.71 -18.01
CA SER A 106 -3.96 -6.20 -18.75
C SER A 106 -2.96 -6.91 -17.84
N SER A 107 -2.05 -7.69 -18.40
CA SER A 107 -0.99 -8.34 -17.66
C SER A 107 -0.10 -7.34 -16.92
N ASN A 108 0.29 -6.24 -17.56
CA ASN A 108 1.03 -5.17 -16.90
C ASN A 108 0.20 -4.47 -15.81
N GLY A 109 -1.09 -4.22 -16.04
CA GLY A 109 -1.99 -3.66 -15.05
C GLY A 109 -2.11 -4.55 -13.82
N HIS A 110 -2.24 -5.85 -14.01
CA HIS A 110 -2.27 -6.84 -12.93
C HIS A 110 -0.94 -6.85 -12.14
N ALA A 111 0.19 -6.81 -12.83
CA ALA A 111 1.52 -6.79 -12.23
C ALA A 111 1.78 -5.51 -11.41
N VAL A 112 1.40 -4.34 -11.93
CA VAL A 112 1.55 -3.06 -11.23
C VAL A 112 0.62 -2.98 -10.01
N ARG A 113 -0.60 -3.55 -10.12
CA ARG A 113 -1.51 -3.67 -8.97
C ARG A 113 -0.95 -4.60 -7.89
N GLN A 114 -0.34 -5.72 -8.28
CA GLN A 114 0.33 -6.63 -7.35
C GLN A 114 1.40 -5.89 -6.55
N GLU A 115 2.29 -5.17 -7.21
CA GLU A 115 3.35 -4.38 -6.57
C GLU A 115 2.76 -3.38 -5.55
N ALA A 116 1.71 -2.68 -5.93
CA ALA A 116 1.07 -1.69 -5.05
C ALA A 116 0.40 -2.32 -3.83
N LEU A 117 -0.29 -3.45 -4.00
CA LEU A 117 -0.94 -4.17 -2.90
C LEU A 117 0.08 -4.80 -1.95
N GLU A 118 1.14 -5.42 -2.47
CA GLU A 118 2.24 -5.95 -1.66
C GLU A 118 2.91 -4.84 -0.86
N THR A 119 3.15 -3.70 -1.48
CA THR A 119 3.71 -2.52 -0.82
C THR A 119 2.81 -2.05 0.32
N ALA A 120 1.51 -1.88 0.10
CA ALA A 120 0.57 -1.46 1.14
C ALA A 120 0.59 -2.43 2.34
N VAL A 121 0.61 -3.73 2.08
CA VAL A 121 0.64 -4.78 3.12
C VAL A 121 1.95 -4.73 3.91
N LEU A 122 3.09 -4.64 3.23
CA LEU A 122 4.41 -4.56 3.88
C LEU A 122 4.54 -3.29 4.73
N LEU A 123 4.06 -2.15 4.24
CA LEU A 123 4.11 -0.89 4.97
C LEU A 123 3.20 -0.87 6.20
N LEU A 124 2.06 -1.58 6.17
CA LEU A 124 1.14 -1.70 7.30
C LEU A 124 1.56 -2.77 8.31
N ASN A 125 2.41 -3.72 7.93
CA ASN A 125 2.75 -4.86 8.76
C ASN A 125 3.19 -4.50 10.20
N PRO A 126 4.02 -3.48 10.44
CA PRO A 126 4.41 -3.12 11.80
C PRO A 126 3.23 -2.71 12.70
N ILE A 127 2.13 -2.23 12.11
CA ILE A 127 0.95 -1.74 12.82
C ILE A 127 -0.17 -2.78 12.86
N THR A 128 -0.44 -3.46 11.73
CA THR A 128 -1.52 -4.43 11.56
C THR A 128 -1.01 -5.81 11.15
N PRO A 129 -0.21 -6.48 12.00
CA PRO A 129 0.52 -7.68 11.60
C PRO A 129 -0.39 -8.85 11.21
N HIS A 130 -1.52 -9.06 11.88
CA HIS A 130 -2.41 -10.19 11.59
C HIS A 130 -3.11 -10.04 10.23
N SER A 131 -3.72 -8.88 9.99
CA SER A 131 -4.37 -8.58 8.70
C SER A 131 -3.35 -8.59 7.56
N SER A 132 -2.18 -7.99 7.77
CA SER A 132 -1.12 -7.91 6.77
C SER A 132 -0.58 -9.29 6.41
N HIS A 133 -0.36 -10.18 7.38
CA HIS A 133 0.08 -11.55 7.10
C HIS A 133 -0.95 -12.35 6.29
N ALA A 134 -2.23 -12.26 6.66
CA ALA A 134 -3.29 -12.94 5.92
C ALA A 134 -3.43 -12.40 4.48
N LEU A 135 -3.30 -11.08 4.28
CA LEU A 135 -3.31 -10.47 2.96
C LEU A 135 -2.09 -10.86 2.12
N TRP A 136 -0.91 -10.98 2.74
CA TRP A 136 0.30 -11.45 2.09
C TRP A 136 0.14 -12.85 1.53
N GLN A 137 -0.47 -13.76 2.29
CA GLN A 137 -0.79 -15.10 1.84
C GLN A 137 -1.76 -15.09 0.65
N LEU A 138 -2.81 -14.25 0.70
CA LEU A 138 -3.77 -14.09 -0.41
C LEU A 138 -3.13 -13.53 -1.68
N LEU A 139 -2.06 -12.74 -1.56
CA LEU A 139 -1.29 -12.22 -2.69
C LEU A 139 -0.36 -13.26 -3.34
N GLY A 140 -0.39 -14.50 -2.88
CA GLY A 140 0.34 -15.61 -3.47
C GLY A 140 1.61 -16.01 -2.72
N HIS A 141 1.82 -15.52 -1.50
CA HIS A 141 3.02 -15.76 -0.68
C HIS A 141 2.72 -16.67 0.53
N ALA A 142 1.95 -17.74 0.34
CA ALA A 142 1.55 -18.63 1.42
C ALA A 142 2.73 -19.36 2.08
N GLU A 143 3.84 -19.54 1.36
CA GLU A 143 5.03 -20.26 1.82
C GLU A 143 6.07 -19.35 2.50
N THR A 144 5.81 -18.05 2.60
CA THR A 144 6.74 -17.08 3.20
C THR A 144 6.10 -16.35 4.37
N LEU A 145 6.91 -16.07 5.39
CA LEU A 145 6.49 -15.23 6.51
C LEU A 145 6.66 -13.75 6.13
N LEU A 146 5.63 -12.97 6.40
CA LEU A 146 5.68 -11.54 6.13
C LEU A 146 6.74 -10.82 6.97
N GLU A 147 6.95 -11.26 8.19
CA GLU A 147 7.95 -10.72 9.12
C GLU A 147 9.40 -10.91 8.66
N ASP A 148 9.66 -11.90 7.80
CA ASP A 148 10.98 -12.13 7.20
C ASP A 148 11.24 -11.28 5.96
N GLN A 149 10.23 -10.54 5.49
CA GLN A 149 10.37 -9.68 4.31
C GLN A 149 11.08 -8.37 4.66
N LEU A 150 11.92 -7.93 3.74
CA LEU A 150 12.57 -6.62 3.87
C LEU A 150 11.55 -5.50 3.67
N PHE A 151 11.82 -4.38 4.34
CA PHE A 151 11.06 -3.15 4.08
C PHE A 151 11.19 -2.77 2.60
N PRO A 152 10.08 -2.37 1.93
CA PRO A 152 10.11 -2.04 0.51
C PRO A 152 11.14 -0.95 0.19
N GLN A 153 11.86 -1.13 -0.92
CA GLN A 153 12.83 -0.16 -1.39
C GLN A 153 12.26 0.69 -2.52
N VAL A 154 12.61 1.98 -2.54
CA VAL A 154 12.20 2.89 -3.60
C VAL A 154 12.97 2.56 -4.88
N ASP A 155 12.23 2.38 -5.99
CA ASP A 155 12.79 2.42 -7.33
C ASP A 155 12.72 3.86 -7.85
N SER A 156 13.88 4.52 -7.92
CA SER A 156 13.97 5.92 -8.35
C SER A 156 13.48 6.13 -9.78
N SER A 157 13.56 5.12 -10.64
CA SER A 157 13.05 5.20 -12.01
C SER A 157 11.53 5.36 -12.07
N ALA A 158 10.81 4.86 -11.07
CA ALA A 158 9.36 5.01 -10.94
C ALA A 158 8.92 6.43 -10.55
N LEU A 159 9.81 7.21 -9.95
CA LEU A 159 9.53 8.59 -9.49
C LEU A 159 9.66 9.63 -10.59
N VAL A 160 10.21 9.27 -11.75
CA VAL A 160 10.38 10.18 -12.88
C VAL A 160 9.00 10.58 -13.41
N ARG A 161 8.74 11.89 -13.46
CA ARG A 161 7.56 12.44 -14.13
C ARG A 161 7.95 12.72 -15.58
N ASP A 162 7.12 12.25 -16.52
CA ASP A 162 7.22 12.73 -17.90
C ASP A 162 6.99 14.24 -17.86
N GLN A 163 8.02 15.03 -18.08
CA GLN A 163 7.88 16.47 -18.20
C GLN A 163 7.05 16.72 -19.45
N LEU A 164 5.81 17.17 -19.27
CA LEU A 164 5.07 17.84 -20.33
C LEU A 164 5.86 19.09 -20.67
N THR A 165 6.62 19.05 -21.74
CA THR A 165 7.15 20.25 -22.36
C THR A 165 5.96 20.99 -22.93
N LEU A 166 5.43 21.95 -22.19
CA LEU A 166 4.51 22.95 -22.73
C LEU A 166 5.34 23.78 -23.72
N ALA A 167 5.12 23.52 -24.99
CA ALA A 167 5.59 24.37 -26.08
C ALA A 167 4.77 25.65 -26.14
#